data_dbda6380cfb1bdd49289abcd8a2d1a9e
#
_entry.id   dbda6380cfb1bdd49289abcd8a2d1a9e
#
_cell.length_a   1.000
_cell.length_b   1.000
_cell.length_c   1.000
_cell.angle_alpha   90.00
_cell.angle_beta   90.00
_cell.angle_gamma   90.00
#
_symmetry.space_group_name_H-M   'P 1'
#
loop_
_entity.id
_entity.type
_entity.pdbx_description
1 polymer ?
#
loop_
_entity_poly.entity_id
_entity_poly.type
_entity_poly.pdbx_seq_one_letter_code
_entity_poly.pdbx_strand_id
1 'polypeptide(L)'
;MRRLKLAAGLCSGLLAFPVLADPAPPPAAAPPPAAPSPATAQPSPPQRMKGTIAAYDQTTQMLSLTTADHKTVSIALKPNTRVIYDQRRKLSDIKAGEFVGVGALKGGDGKLRAQQVVVFPDAMRGMGEGQYPMGDPSSNRLMTNANIVEVAGVAATTGSLKLNYKGAVANPDGTCSGHAGAPGAAGCTGSTDIAVARGVPIIGMVVGDMSLLVPGAAISLLVIIQPDGTLTSPALTVEKDGVKPLL
;
A
#
# COMPACT_ATOMS: atom_id res chain seq x y z
N MET A 1 -15.98 -57.22 41.69
CA MET A 1 -16.97 -58.31 41.74
C MET A 1 -17.15 -58.83 40.34
N ARG A 2 -16.51 -59.94 40.04
CA ARG A 2 -17.10 -61.22 39.62
C ARG A 2 -18.23 -61.04 38.59
N ARG A 3 -18.23 -61.59 37.38
CA ARG A 3 -18.11 -63.05 37.07
C ARG A 3 -17.71 -63.29 35.61
N LEU A 4 -16.78 -64.16 35.48
CA LEU A 4 -16.43 -65.12 34.45
C LEU A 4 -17.64 -66.04 34.06
N LYS A 5 -17.81 -66.35 32.76
CA LYS A 5 -18.37 -67.64 32.34
C LYS A 5 -17.76 -68.11 31.01
N LEU A 6 -17.11 -69.23 31.08
CA LEU A 6 -16.72 -70.15 30.00
C LEU A 6 -17.92 -70.93 29.46
N ALA A 7 -17.89 -71.32 28.18
CA ALA A 7 -18.36 -72.63 27.60
C ALA A 7 -17.95 -72.64 26.13
N ALA A 8 -17.03 -73.41 25.70
CA ALA A 8 -16.97 -74.80 25.31
C ALA A 8 -17.75 -75.21 24.07
N GLY A 9 -17.00 -75.49 22.96
CA GLY A 9 -17.12 -76.67 22.20
C GLY A 9 -17.93 -76.65 20.88
N LEU A 10 -17.32 -76.91 19.76
CA LEU A 10 -17.44 -78.17 19.01
C LEU A 10 -16.65 -78.10 17.69
N CYS A 11 -15.86 -79.15 17.44
CA CYS A 11 -15.18 -79.41 16.19
C CYS A 11 -16.20 -79.87 15.14
N SER A 12 -16.08 -79.42 13.89
CA SER A 12 -16.54 -80.15 12.70
C SER A 12 -15.60 -79.85 11.55
N GLY A 13 -14.96 -80.88 11.05
CA GLY A 13 -14.05 -80.86 9.94
C GLY A 13 -14.72 -80.47 8.64
N LEU A 14 -14.04 -79.75 7.82
CA LEU A 14 -14.41 -79.47 6.45
C LEU A 14 -13.24 -79.71 5.52
N LEU A 15 -13.55 -80.45 4.50
CA LEU A 15 -12.72 -80.86 3.36
C LEU A 15 -12.14 -79.62 2.63
N ALA A 16 -10.83 -79.63 2.44
CA ALA A 16 -10.13 -78.71 1.62
C ALA A 16 -10.29 -79.01 0.13
N PHE A 17 -10.91 -78.10 -0.63
CA PHE A 17 -10.82 -78.05 -2.07
C PHE A 17 -9.69 -77.07 -2.46
N PRO A 18 -8.83 -77.46 -3.47
CA PRO A 18 -7.83 -76.51 -3.98
C PRO A 18 -8.55 -75.49 -4.85
N VAL A 19 -8.57 -74.27 -4.42
CA VAL A 19 -8.91 -73.06 -5.26
C VAL A 19 -7.76 -72.81 -6.18
N LEU A 20 -7.96 -72.98 -7.48
CA LEU A 20 -7.05 -72.46 -8.50
C LEU A 20 -7.06 -70.94 -8.40
N ALA A 21 -5.93 -70.35 -8.04
CA ALA A 21 -5.74 -68.94 -8.03
C ALA A 21 -5.68 -68.40 -9.47
N ASP A 22 -6.59 -67.54 -9.85
CA ASP A 22 -6.52 -66.75 -11.07
C ASP A 22 -5.29 -65.83 -11.03
N PRO A 23 -4.55 -65.67 -12.11
CA PRO A 23 -3.45 -64.74 -12.17
C PRO A 23 -3.97 -63.30 -12.04
N ALA A 24 -3.40 -62.57 -11.08
CA ALA A 24 -3.71 -61.16 -10.85
C ALA A 24 -3.48 -60.33 -12.13
N PRO A 25 -4.38 -59.39 -12.48
CA PRO A 25 -4.16 -58.49 -13.60
C PRO A 25 -2.90 -57.60 -13.36
N PRO A 26 -2.15 -57.26 -14.43
CA PRO A 26 -0.96 -56.45 -14.31
C PRO A 26 -1.31 -55.08 -13.71
N PRO A 27 -0.44 -54.48 -12.89
CA PRO A 27 -0.66 -53.16 -12.30
C PRO A 27 -0.87 -52.11 -13.40
N ALA A 28 -1.96 -51.36 -13.31
CA ALA A 28 -2.24 -50.25 -14.22
C ALA A 28 -1.08 -49.26 -14.20
N ALA A 29 -0.58 -48.91 -15.37
CA ALA A 29 0.48 -47.93 -15.52
C ALA A 29 0.06 -46.60 -14.84
N ALA A 30 0.91 -46.09 -13.98
CA ALA A 30 0.69 -44.79 -13.34
C ALA A 30 0.50 -43.69 -14.42
N PRO A 31 -0.48 -42.79 -14.26
CA PRO A 31 -0.64 -41.68 -15.20
C PRO A 31 0.65 -40.85 -15.24
N PRO A 32 1.02 -40.32 -16.43
CA PRO A 32 2.21 -39.47 -16.54
C PRO A 32 2.06 -38.26 -15.63
N PRO A 33 3.17 -37.76 -15.03
CA PRO A 33 3.14 -36.58 -14.20
C PRO A 33 2.54 -35.41 -15.00
N ALA A 34 1.54 -34.75 -14.41
CA ALA A 34 0.91 -33.57 -14.99
C ALA A 34 1.99 -32.53 -15.29
N ALA A 35 2.02 -32.04 -16.53
CA ALA A 35 2.91 -30.94 -16.91
C ALA A 35 2.69 -29.76 -15.96
N PRO A 36 3.75 -29.08 -15.49
CA PRO A 36 3.60 -27.92 -14.62
C PRO A 36 2.75 -26.88 -15.33
N SER A 37 1.64 -26.49 -14.70
CA SER A 37 0.81 -25.40 -15.17
C SER A 37 1.69 -24.15 -15.31
N PRO A 38 1.56 -23.37 -16.40
CA PRO A 38 2.32 -22.13 -16.53
C PRO A 38 2.03 -21.24 -15.32
N ALA A 39 3.08 -20.90 -14.58
CA ALA A 39 2.97 -19.99 -13.46
C ALA A 39 2.44 -18.67 -14.01
N THR A 40 1.26 -18.27 -13.58
CA THR A 40 0.67 -16.97 -13.93
C THR A 40 1.59 -15.91 -13.30
N ALA A 41 2.41 -15.25 -14.13
CA ALA A 41 3.30 -14.19 -13.66
C ALA A 41 2.43 -13.10 -13.00
N GLN A 42 2.70 -12.82 -11.72
CA GLN A 42 2.01 -11.77 -11.00
C GLN A 42 2.62 -10.42 -11.35
N PRO A 43 1.82 -9.33 -11.42
CA PRO A 43 2.37 -7.98 -11.59
C PRO A 43 3.38 -7.66 -10.48
N SER A 44 4.45 -6.95 -10.83
CA SER A 44 5.43 -6.48 -9.85
C SER A 44 4.79 -5.47 -8.87
N PRO A 45 5.27 -5.40 -7.63
CA PRO A 45 4.82 -4.36 -6.71
C PRO A 45 5.05 -2.97 -7.32
N PRO A 46 4.15 -2.01 -7.04
CA PRO A 46 4.28 -0.66 -7.59
C PRO A 46 5.60 0.00 -7.18
N GLN A 47 6.29 0.58 -8.14
CA GLN A 47 7.54 1.31 -7.94
C GLN A 47 7.34 2.78 -8.26
N ARG A 48 7.97 3.67 -7.49
CA ARG A 48 7.93 5.10 -7.77
C ARG A 48 8.96 5.45 -8.84
N MET A 49 8.50 6.14 -9.88
CA MET A 49 9.33 6.68 -10.95
C MET A 49 9.13 8.20 -11.02
N LYS A 50 10.21 8.93 -11.26
CA LYS A 50 10.19 10.39 -11.47
C LYS A 50 10.86 10.70 -12.80
N GLY A 51 10.44 11.80 -13.42
CA GLY A 51 11.03 12.28 -14.66
C GLY A 51 10.36 13.53 -15.20
N THR A 52 10.56 13.77 -16.48
CA THR A 52 9.94 14.87 -17.23
C THR A 52 9.11 14.29 -18.35
N ILE A 53 7.92 14.81 -18.56
CA ILE A 53 7.05 14.40 -19.65
C ILE A 53 7.71 14.78 -20.99
N ALA A 54 7.98 13.80 -21.83
CA ALA A 54 8.43 14.01 -23.21
C ALA A 54 7.24 14.22 -24.14
N ALA A 55 6.21 13.37 -24.01
CA ALA A 55 4.97 13.45 -24.79
C ALA A 55 3.85 12.67 -24.09
N TYR A 56 2.60 13.03 -24.39
CA TYR A 56 1.44 12.23 -24.05
C TYR A 56 0.52 12.16 -25.27
N ASP A 57 0.21 10.93 -25.69
CA ASP A 57 -0.73 10.66 -26.77
C ASP A 57 -2.09 10.25 -26.18
N GLN A 58 -3.08 11.12 -26.35
CA GLN A 58 -4.44 10.89 -25.86
C GLN A 58 -5.17 9.76 -26.59
N THR A 59 -4.81 9.48 -27.85
CA THR A 59 -5.47 8.45 -28.65
C THR A 59 -5.05 7.06 -28.19
N THR A 60 -3.76 6.88 -27.99
CA THR A 60 -3.17 5.60 -27.55
C THR A 60 -3.04 5.49 -26.04
N GLN A 61 -3.31 6.58 -25.30
CA GLN A 61 -3.13 6.68 -23.84
C GLN A 61 -1.67 6.39 -23.41
N MET A 62 -0.71 6.70 -24.27
CA MET A 62 0.71 6.45 -24.00
C MET A 62 1.42 7.71 -23.52
N LEU A 63 2.03 7.60 -22.35
CA LEU A 63 2.88 8.62 -21.76
C LEU A 63 4.35 8.26 -22.02
N SER A 64 5.09 9.16 -22.67
CA SER A 64 6.55 9.08 -22.80
C SER A 64 7.22 9.94 -21.75
N LEU A 65 8.07 9.33 -20.94
CA LEU A 65 8.76 9.95 -19.81
C LEU A 65 10.25 9.93 -20.03
N THR A 66 10.94 11.05 -19.83
CA THR A 66 12.41 11.12 -19.75
C THR A 66 12.82 11.04 -18.28
N THR A 67 13.57 10.00 -17.93
CA THR A 67 14.10 9.77 -16.57
C THR A 67 15.35 10.61 -16.31
N ALA A 68 15.83 10.64 -15.06
CA ALA A 68 17.01 11.41 -14.68
C ALA A 68 18.31 10.95 -15.38
N ASP A 69 18.37 9.69 -15.79
CA ASP A 69 19.47 9.10 -16.58
C ASP A 69 19.26 9.26 -18.10
N HIS A 70 18.38 10.19 -18.51
CA HIS A 70 18.07 10.55 -19.90
C HIS A 70 17.52 9.41 -20.77
N LYS A 71 16.96 8.38 -20.16
CA LYS A 71 16.26 7.32 -20.89
C LYS A 71 14.79 7.70 -21.10
N THR A 72 14.27 7.33 -22.26
CA THR A 72 12.84 7.44 -22.53
C THR A 72 12.13 6.15 -22.15
N VAL A 73 11.08 6.27 -21.35
CA VAL A 73 10.25 5.15 -20.90
C VAL A 73 8.82 5.41 -21.32
N SER A 74 8.16 4.41 -21.92
CA SER A 74 6.76 4.48 -22.34
C SER A 74 5.87 3.80 -21.29
N ILE A 75 4.82 4.48 -20.86
CA ILE A 75 3.92 4.04 -19.79
C ILE A 75 2.48 4.14 -20.31
N ALA A 76 1.75 3.03 -20.27
CA ALA A 76 0.34 3.01 -20.62
C ALA A 76 -0.50 3.55 -19.46
N LEU A 77 -1.27 4.58 -19.72
CA LEU A 77 -2.24 5.13 -18.76
C LEU A 77 -3.62 4.54 -19.08
N LYS A 78 -4.44 4.41 -18.04
CA LYS A 78 -5.84 4.00 -18.21
C LYS A 78 -6.75 5.22 -18.10
N PRO A 79 -7.96 5.19 -18.66
CA PRO A 79 -8.90 6.31 -18.51
C PRO A 79 -9.20 6.71 -17.07
N ASN A 80 -9.06 5.76 -16.13
CA ASN A 80 -9.25 5.97 -14.70
C ASN A 80 -7.94 6.22 -13.93
N THR A 81 -6.81 6.44 -14.63
CA THR A 81 -5.56 6.85 -13.99
C THR A 81 -5.79 8.17 -13.24
N ARG A 82 -5.47 8.18 -11.95
CA ARG A 82 -5.63 9.38 -11.12
C ARG A 82 -4.52 10.36 -11.41
N VAL A 83 -4.88 11.54 -11.91
CA VAL A 83 -3.96 12.66 -12.10
C VAL A 83 -4.11 13.61 -10.91
N ILE A 84 -2.99 13.99 -10.32
CA ILE A 84 -2.91 14.88 -9.17
C ILE A 84 -1.88 15.96 -9.49
N TYR A 85 -2.04 17.14 -8.94
CA TYR A 85 -1.00 18.16 -8.86
C TYR A 85 -0.89 18.71 -7.45
N ASP A 86 0.29 19.20 -7.11
CA ASP A 86 0.56 19.78 -5.80
C ASP A 86 0.35 21.30 -5.86
N GLN A 87 -0.33 21.85 -4.87
CA GLN A 87 -0.51 23.28 -4.67
C GLN A 87 0.13 23.70 -3.36
N ARG A 88 0.96 24.74 -3.35
CA ARG A 88 1.54 25.26 -2.11
C ARG A 88 0.45 25.81 -1.19
N ARG A 89 0.54 25.45 0.09
CA ARG A 89 -0.33 25.96 1.15
C ARG A 89 0.47 26.55 2.30
N LYS A 90 -0.18 27.35 3.12
CA LYS A 90 0.37 27.86 4.38
C LYS A 90 -0.27 27.10 5.53
N LEU A 91 0.39 27.08 6.70
CA LEU A 91 -0.18 26.48 7.90
C LEU A 91 -1.50 27.17 8.31
N SER A 92 -1.63 28.47 8.09
CA SER A 92 -2.85 29.23 8.31
C SER A 92 -4.06 28.80 7.46
N ASP A 93 -3.80 28.12 6.33
CA ASP A 93 -4.85 27.67 5.41
C ASP A 93 -5.40 26.30 5.81
N ILE A 94 -4.71 25.61 6.73
CA ILE A 94 -5.09 24.29 7.22
C ILE A 94 -6.18 24.41 8.28
N LYS A 95 -7.18 23.54 8.22
CA LYS A 95 -8.33 23.56 9.12
C LYS A 95 -8.52 22.22 9.82
N ALA A 96 -9.13 22.27 11.00
CA ALA A 96 -9.65 21.07 11.63
C ALA A 96 -10.65 20.36 10.72
N GLY A 97 -10.62 19.03 10.75
CA GLY A 97 -11.43 18.18 9.87
C GLY A 97 -10.78 17.83 8.54
N GLU A 98 -9.69 18.49 8.11
CA GLU A 98 -8.94 18.07 6.92
C GLU A 98 -8.16 16.77 7.21
N PHE A 99 -7.94 15.96 6.17
CA PHE A 99 -7.11 14.74 6.23
C PHE A 99 -5.71 15.06 5.69
N VAL A 100 -4.68 14.72 6.47
CA VAL A 100 -3.29 15.07 6.16
C VAL A 100 -2.35 13.88 6.27
N GLY A 101 -1.29 13.92 5.48
CA GLY A 101 -0.10 13.10 5.66
C GLY A 101 1.05 13.96 6.18
N VAL A 102 1.60 13.61 7.33
CA VAL A 102 2.74 14.31 7.91
C VAL A 102 3.92 13.38 8.03
N GLY A 103 4.96 13.65 7.24
CA GLY A 103 6.28 13.05 7.45
C GLY A 103 6.99 13.81 8.57
N ALA A 104 7.31 13.12 9.66
CA ALA A 104 7.91 13.74 10.83
C ALA A 104 9.16 13.00 11.34
N LEU A 105 10.02 13.70 12.05
CA LEU A 105 11.11 13.12 12.84
C LEU A 105 10.71 13.06 14.31
N LYS A 106 10.94 11.91 14.94
CA LYS A 106 10.84 11.74 16.39
C LYS A 106 12.16 12.15 17.03
N GLY A 107 12.13 13.21 17.81
CA GLY A 107 13.32 13.67 18.56
C GLY A 107 13.65 12.77 19.74
N GLY A 108 14.83 12.95 20.33
CA GLY A 108 15.22 12.26 21.56
C GLY A 108 14.34 12.59 22.77
N ASP A 109 13.58 13.68 22.71
CA ASP A 109 12.54 14.08 23.66
C ASP A 109 11.18 13.43 23.39
N GLY A 110 11.10 12.52 22.42
CA GLY A 110 9.88 11.83 22.01
C GLY A 110 8.93 12.66 21.16
N LYS A 111 9.17 13.96 20.99
CA LYS A 111 8.29 14.87 20.25
C LYS A 111 8.46 14.70 18.74
N LEU A 112 7.35 14.81 18.02
CA LEU A 112 7.34 14.77 16.55
C LEU A 112 7.48 16.16 15.96
N ARG A 113 8.37 16.27 14.97
CA ARG A 113 8.64 17.50 14.23
C ARG A 113 8.43 17.25 12.75
N ALA A 114 7.48 17.95 12.15
CA ALA A 114 7.16 17.82 10.74
C ALA A 114 8.37 18.15 9.86
N GLN A 115 8.57 17.35 8.84
CA GLN A 115 9.48 17.58 7.73
C GLN A 115 8.73 18.00 6.47
N GLN A 116 7.49 17.55 6.35
CA GLN A 116 6.54 17.94 5.30
C GLN A 116 5.12 17.70 5.77
N VAL A 117 4.17 18.47 5.22
CA VAL A 117 2.73 18.28 5.42
C VAL A 117 2.06 18.22 4.06
N VAL A 118 1.25 17.19 3.85
CA VAL A 118 0.45 16.99 2.64
C VAL A 118 -1.01 16.98 3.03
N VAL A 119 -1.81 17.89 2.50
CA VAL A 119 -3.26 17.92 2.69
C VAL A 119 -3.90 17.13 1.55
N PHE A 120 -4.63 16.08 1.88
CA PHE A 120 -5.31 15.25 0.89
C PHE A 120 -6.68 15.84 0.52
N PRO A 121 -7.11 15.71 -0.75
CA PRO A 121 -8.49 16.00 -1.11
C PRO A 121 -9.44 14.99 -0.43
N ASP A 122 -10.70 15.39 -0.21
CA ASP A 122 -11.68 14.53 0.46
C ASP A 122 -11.87 13.18 -0.23
N ALA A 123 -11.74 13.11 -1.55
CA ALA A 123 -11.79 11.86 -2.31
C ALA A 123 -10.66 10.86 -1.95
N MET A 124 -9.62 11.32 -1.26
CA MET A 124 -8.50 10.50 -0.80
C MET A 124 -8.46 10.36 0.74
N ARG A 125 -9.50 10.78 1.43
CA ARG A 125 -9.62 10.66 2.89
C ARG A 125 -9.52 9.20 3.32
N GLY A 126 -8.72 8.94 4.38
CA GLY A 126 -8.46 7.60 4.89
C GLY A 126 -7.38 6.82 4.12
N MET A 127 -6.83 7.38 3.02
CA MET A 127 -5.77 6.71 2.28
C MET A 127 -4.51 6.55 3.12
N GLY A 128 -4.12 5.28 3.36
CA GLY A 128 -2.96 4.95 4.17
C GLY A 128 -3.05 5.47 5.61
N GLU A 129 -4.27 5.66 6.15
CA GLU A 129 -4.47 6.15 7.53
C GLU A 129 -3.65 5.33 8.51
N GLY A 130 -3.01 6.00 9.47
CA GLY A 130 -2.18 5.37 10.48
C GLY A 130 -0.94 6.17 10.83
N GLN A 131 -0.15 5.61 11.76
CA GLN A 131 1.19 6.09 12.11
C GLN A 131 2.19 4.94 12.02
N TYR A 132 3.21 5.09 11.20
CA TYR A 132 4.15 4.01 10.89
C TYR A 132 5.53 4.55 10.49
N PRO A 133 6.61 3.75 10.67
CA PRO A 133 7.96 4.12 10.23
C PRO A 133 8.05 4.38 8.73
N MET A 134 8.85 5.35 8.33
CA MET A 134 9.20 5.63 6.93
C MET A 134 10.54 4.98 6.60
N GLY A 135 10.53 4.01 5.68
CA GLY A 135 11.73 3.26 5.32
C GLY A 135 12.09 2.20 6.35
N ASP A 136 13.30 2.24 6.90
CA ASP A 136 13.75 1.29 7.91
C ASP A 136 12.88 1.39 9.18
N PRO A 137 12.37 0.25 9.73
CA PRO A 137 11.57 0.24 10.96
C PRO A 137 12.27 0.83 12.18
N SER A 138 13.60 0.83 12.22
CA SER A 138 14.41 1.45 13.29
C SER A 138 14.59 2.96 13.10
N SER A 139 14.12 3.51 11.98
CA SER A 139 14.21 4.93 11.68
C SER A 139 13.36 5.75 12.66
N ASN A 140 13.89 6.90 13.07
CA ASN A 140 13.12 7.91 13.81
C ASN A 140 12.15 8.71 12.91
N ARG A 141 12.04 8.35 11.62
CA ARG A 141 11.14 8.97 10.66
C ARG A 141 9.79 8.27 10.67
N LEU A 142 8.74 9.03 10.90
CA LEU A 142 7.37 8.52 10.95
C LEU A 142 6.50 9.20 9.89
N MET A 143 5.64 8.43 9.26
CA MET A 143 4.48 8.93 8.52
C MET A 143 3.27 8.87 9.43
N THR A 144 2.50 9.94 9.47
CA THR A 144 1.19 9.97 10.12
C THR A 144 0.17 10.46 9.12
N ASN A 145 -0.71 9.58 8.66
CA ASN A 145 -1.89 9.93 7.85
C ASN A 145 -3.11 9.93 8.76
N ALA A 146 -3.74 11.10 8.92
CA ALA A 146 -4.66 11.34 10.02
C ALA A 146 -5.65 12.46 9.74
N ASN A 147 -6.72 12.51 10.53
CA ASN A 147 -7.61 13.67 10.57
C ASN A 147 -7.07 14.72 11.53
N ILE A 148 -7.11 15.98 11.11
CA ILE A 148 -6.77 17.11 11.98
C ILE A 148 -7.91 17.35 12.96
N VAL A 149 -7.58 17.33 14.24
CA VAL A 149 -8.50 17.72 15.32
C VAL A 149 -8.37 19.20 15.63
N GLU A 150 -7.12 19.69 15.68
CA GLU A 150 -6.81 21.05 16.07
C GLU A 150 -5.54 21.53 15.36
N VAL A 151 -5.56 22.81 15.01
CA VAL A 151 -4.37 23.55 14.55
C VAL A 151 -4.09 24.63 15.59
N ALA A 152 -3.02 24.49 16.35
CA ALA A 152 -2.72 25.37 17.47
C ALA A 152 -1.47 26.22 17.22
N GLY A 153 -1.38 27.36 17.89
CA GLY A 153 -0.18 28.21 17.93
C GLY A 153 0.22 28.81 16.59
N VAL A 154 -0.75 29.06 15.71
CA VAL A 154 -0.48 29.60 14.35
C VAL A 154 -0.01 31.05 14.44
N ALA A 155 1.26 31.25 14.76
CA ALA A 155 1.96 32.46 14.35
C ALA A 155 2.34 32.22 12.89
N ALA A 156 1.88 33.06 11.98
CA ALA A 156 1.97 33.00 10.50
C ALA A 156 2.76 31.82 9.82
N THR A 157 3.70 31.17 10.47
CA THR A 157 4.60 30.15 9.91
C THR A 157 5.01 29.02 10.87
N THR A 158 4.58 29.04 12.13
CA THR A 158 4.89 27.99 13.13
C THR A 158 3.65 27.62 13.90
N GLY A 159 3.52 26.37 14.30
CA GLY A 159 2.41 25.89 15.10
C GLY A 159 2.49 24.39 15.34
N SER A 160 1.38 23.78 15.70
CA SER A 160 1.26 22.34 15.86
C SER A 160 -0.05 21.83 15.29
N LEU A 161 -0.01 20.59 14.85
CA LEU A 161 -1.17 19.84 14.39
C LEU A 161 -1.46 18.75 15.41
N LYS A 162 -2.66 18.75 15.96
CA LYS A 162 -3.19 17.64 16.74
C LYS A 162 -3.97 16.73 15.80
N LEU A 163 -3.55 15.48 15.74
CA LEU A 163 -4.00 14.52 14.76
C LEU A 163 -4.63 13.32 15.45
N ASN A 164 -5.74 12.81 14.90
CA ASN A 164 -6.33 11.53 15.26
C ASN A 164 -6.32 10.59 14.06
N TYR A 165 -5.92 9.35 14.30
CA TYR A 165 -5.81 8.31 13.28
C TYR A 165 -6.24 6.93 13.81
N LYS A 166 -6.57 6.04 12.89
CA LYS A 166 -6.76 4.62 13.16
C LYS A 166 -5.46 3.88 12.83
N GLY A 167 -5.15 2.83 13.57
CA GLY A 167 -4.00 1.97 13.32
C GLY A 167 -4.35 0.51 13.57
N ALA A 168 -3.43 -0.39 13.18
CA ALA A 168 -3.64 -1.84 13.31
C ALA A 168 -3.23 -2.38 14.68
N VAL A 169 -2.24 -1.74 15.35
CA VAL A 169 -1.58 -2.29 16.52
C VAL A 169 -1.75 -1.37 17.72
N ALA A 170 -2.47 -1.86 18.72
CA ALA A 170 -2.49 -1.23 20.05
C ALA A 170 -1.22 -1.66 20.80
N ASN A 171 -0.37 -0.70 21.13
CA ASN A 171 0.89 -0.95 21.83
C ASN A 171 0.68 -1.01 23.36
N PRO A 172 1.56 -1.71 24.10
CA PRO A 172 1.46 -1.80 25.56
C PRO A 172 1.54 -0.47 26.31
N ASP A 173 2.16 0.55 25.70
CA ASP A 173 2.26 1.92 26.23
C ASP A 173 1.01 2.78 25.97
N GLY A 174 -0.06 2.17 25.45
CA GLY A 174 -1.31 2.84 25.13
C GLY A 174 -1.30 3.60 23.79
N THR A 175 -0.20 3.58 23.05
CA THR A 175 -0.14 4.18 21.71
C THR A 175 -0.74 3.25 20.66
N CYS A 176 -1.06 3.82 19.50
CA CYS A 176 -1.59 3.10 18.35
C CYS A 176 -0.61 3.25 17.18
N SER A 177 -0.33 2.18 16.45
CA SER A 177 0.60 2.21 15.34
C SER A 177 0.16 1.33 14.16
N GLY A 178 0.89 1.45 13.04
CA GLY A 178 0.61 0.73 11.81
C GLY A 178 -0.45 1.41 10.94
N HIS A 179 -0.73 0.81 9.80
CA HIS A 179 -1.81 1.24 8.91
C HIS A 179 -3.17 0.79 9.46
N ALA A 180 -4.18 1.61 9.29
CA ALA A 180 -5.55 1.19 9.52
C ALA A 180 -5.86 -0.05 8.68
N GLY A 181 -6.52 -1.03 9.28
CA GLY A 181 -7.03 -2.20 8.57
C GLY A 181 -8.17 -1.88 7.61
N ALA A 182 -8.65 -2.88 6.88
CA ALA A 182 -9.86 -2.77 6.08
C ALA A 182 -11.07 -2.35 6.95
N PRO A 183 -12.11 -1.73 6.37
CA PRO A 183 -13.32 -1.39 7.12
C PRO A 183 -13.87 -2.60 7.89
N GLY A 184 -14.06 -2.45 9.20
CA GLY A 184 -14.52 -3.51 10.11
C GLY A 184 -13.39 -4.39 10.69
N ALA A 185 -12.14 -4.21 10.31
CA ALA A 185 -11.02 -4.88 10.96
C ALA A 185 -10.81 -4.35 12.38
N ALA A 186 -10.35 -5.24 13.27
CA ALA A 186 -9.91 -4.83 14.60
C ALA A 186 -8.73 -3.86 14.47
N GLY A 187 -8.71 -2.83 15.31
CA GLY A 187 -7.66 -1.81 15.30
C GLY A 187 -7.74 -0.94 16.54
N CYS A 188 -6.92 0.09 16.56
CA CYS A 188 -6.88 1.08 17.64
C CYS A 188 -7.07 2.50 17.07
N THR A 189 -7.32 3.44 17.95
CA THR A 189 -7.30 4.87 17.65
C THR A 189 -6.13 5.51 18.37
N GLY A 190 -5.32 6.26 17.63
CA GLY A 190 -4.21 7.03 18.17
C GLY A 190 -4.44 8.53 18.06
N SER A 191 -3.79 9.28 18.92
CA SER A 191 -3.68 10.74 18.85
C SER A 191 -2.23 11.15 18.98
N THR A 192 -1.84 12.19 18.25
CA THR A 192 -0.47 12.70 18.30
C THR A 192 -0.44 14.20 18.01
N ASP A 193 0.52 14.88 18.63
CA ASP A 193 0.81 16.28 18.35
C ASP A 193 2.11 16.37 17.55
N ILE A 194 2.07 17.11 16.43
CA ILE A 194 3.23 17.30 15.56
C ILE A 194 3.55 18.78 15.43
N ALA A 195 4.73 19.18 15.87
CA ALA A 195 5.19 20.54 15.71
C ALA A 195 5.54 20.83 14.24
N VAL A 196 5.05 21.95 13.72
CA VAL A 196 5.34 22.45 12.37
C VAL A 196 6.19 23.72 12.51
N ALA A 197 7.47 23.61 12.17
CA ALA A 197 8.41 24.72 12.21
C ALA A 197 8.29 25.58 10.93
N ARG A 198 8.86 26.77 11.01
CA ARG A 198 9.01 27.65 9.83
C ARG A 198 9.78 26.95 8.72
N GLY A 199 9.33 27.09 7.48
CA GLY A 199 10.00 26.53 6.31
C GLY A 199 9.64 25.06 6.00
N VAL A 200 8.87 24.39 6.86
CA VAL A 200 8.32 23.07 6.52
C VAL A 200 7.43 23.20 5.28
N PRO A 201 7.71 22.44 4.21
CA PRO A 201 6.86 22.47 3.02
C PRO A 201 5.47 21.93 3.32
N ILE A 202 4.47 22.71 2.94
CA ILE A 202 3.06 22.35 3.06
C ILE A 202 2.45 22.41 1.67
N ILE A 203 1.88 21.30 1.23
CA ILE A 203 1.16 21.21 -0.04
C ILE A 203 -0.24 20.68 0.17
N GLY A 204 -1.15 21.08 -0.72
CA GLY A 204 -2.44 20.42 -0.93
C GLY A 204 -2.39 19.62 -2.21
N MET A 205 -2.77 18.35 -2.15
CA MET A 205 -3.00 17.55 -3.35
C MET A 205 -4.33 17.94 -3.97
N VAL A 206 -4.33 18.20 -5.27
CA VAL A 206 -5.55 18.57 -6.02
C VAL A 206 -5.75 17.57 -7.14
N VAL A 207 -6.97 17.09 -7.30
CA VAL A 207 -7.34 16.21 -8.42
C VAL A 207 -7.35 17.04 -9.71
N GLY A 208 -6.60 16.58 -10.69
CA GLY A 208 -6.53 17.14 -12.03
C GLY A 208 -7.04 16.15 -13.08
N ASP A 209 -6.69 16.40 -14.31
CA ASP A 209 -7.04 15.58 -15.45
C ASP A 209 -5.85 15.42 -16.41
N MET A 210 -6.04 14.64 -17.48
CA MET A 210 -4.98 14.32 -18.46
C MET A 210 -4.48 15.54 -19.26
N SER A 211 -5.21 16.66 -19.27
CA SER A 211 -4.77 17.89 -19.96
C SER A 211 -3.53 18.51 -19.32
N LEU A 212 -3.22 18.15 -18.07
CA LEU A 212 -2.02 18.57 -17.37
C LEU A 212 -0.75 17.85 -17.84
N LEU A 213 -0.88 16.78 -18.64
CA LEU A 213 0.25 16.01 -19.16
C LEU A 213 0.91 16.71 -20.34
N VAL A 214 1.52 17.86 -20.08
CA VAL A 214 2.19 18.66 -21.11
C VAL A 214 3.69 18.37 -21.16
N PRO A 215 4.32 18.37 -22.36
CA PRO A 215 5.77 18.21 -22.48
C PRO A 215 6.54 19.22 -21.63
N GLY A 216 7.60 18.75 -20.99
CA GLY A 216 8.46 19.56 -20.11
C GLY A 216 8.03 19.60 -18.64
N ALA A 217 6.80 19.21 -18.30
CA ALA A 217 6.36 19.14 -16.91
C ALA A 217 7.04 18.02 -16.15
N ALA A 218 7.48 18.29 -14.92
CA ALA A 218 7.97 17.25 -14.02
C ALA A 218 6.83 16.37 -13.54
N ILE A 219 7.12 15.07 -13.38
CA ILE A 219 6.11 14.09 -13.00
C ILE A 219 6.69 13.06 -12.01
N SER A 220 5.85 12.60 -11.10
CA SER A 220 6.09 11.46 -10.21
C SER A 220 4.90 10.49 -10.33
N LEU A 221 5.17 9.21 -10.55
CA LEU A 221 4.11 8.22 -10.75
C LEU A 221 4.46 6.88 -10.12
N LEU A 222 3.42 6.09 -9.83
CA LEU A 222 3.56 4.69 -9.42
C LEU A 222 3.52 3.83 -10.67
N VAL A 223 4.59 3.09 -10.96
CA VAL A 223 4.69 2.19 -12.11
C VAL A 223 4.51 0.76 -11.65
N ILE A 224 3.69 0.03 -12.39
CA ILE A 224 3.48 -1.41 -12.24
C ILE A 224 3.96 -2.07 -13.53
N ILE A 225 4.87 -3.02 -13.40
CA ILE A 225 5.32 -3.86 -14.52
C ILE A 225 4.33 -5.02 -14.64
N GLN A 226 3.64 -5.07 -15.77
CA GLN A 226 2.71 -6.14 -16.09
C GLN A 226 3.47 -7.43 -16.47
N PRO A 227 2.82 -8.60 -16.44
CA PRO A 227 3.45 -9.87 -16.83
C PRO A 227 4.02 -9.88 -18.26
N ASP A 228 3.47 -9.08 -19.15
CA ASP A 228 3.92 -8.92 -20.54
C ASP A 228 5.06 -7.89 -20.70
N GLY A 229 5.56 -7.32 -19.59
CA GLY A 229 6.59 -6.28 -19.58
C GLY A 229 6.04 -4.86 -19.79
N THR A 230 4.76 -4.68 -20.08
CA THR A 230 4.14 -3.35 -20.22
C THR A 230 4.19 -2.59 -18.89
N LEU A 231 4.55 -1.31 -18.95
CA LEU A 231 4.49 -0.41 -17.82
C LEU A 231 3.14 0.29 -17.76
N THR A 232 2.49 0.24 -16.62
CA THR A 232 1.22 0.93 -16.37
C THR A 232 1.30 1.79 -15.12
N SER A 233 0.42 2.80 -15.02
CA SER A 233 0.35 3.63 -13.82
C SER A 233 -1.10 3.85 -13.38
N PRO A 234 -1.46 3.56 -12.12
CA PRO A 234 -2.77 3.85 -11.56
C PRO A 234 -2.92 5.29 -11.09
N ALA A 235 -1.81 5.96 -10.79
CA ALA A 235 -1.81 7.33 -10.28
C ALA A 235 -0.50 8.04 -10.58
N LEU A 236 -0.59 9.33 -10.82
CA LEU A 236 0.54 10.19 -11.07
C LEU A 236 0.31 11.59 -10.47
N THR A 237 1.41 12.25 -10.13
CA THR A 237 1.43 13.66 -9.74
C THR A 237 2.24 14.43 -10.76
N VAL A 238 1.69 15.52 -11.28
CA VAL A 238 2.31 16.32 -12.33
C VAL A 238 2.58 17.74 -11.83
N GLU A 239 3.64 18.34 -12.32
CA GLU A 239 3.96 19.76 -12.09
C GLU A 239 2.86 20.66 -12.62
N LYS A 240 2.44 21.61 -11.79
CA LYS A 240 1.53 22.69 -12.20
C LYS A 240 1.97 24.00 -11.55
N ASP A 241 1.90 25.09 -12.30
CA ASP A 241 2.23 26.45 -11.84
C ASP A 241 3.61 26.55 -11.15
N GLY A 242 4.60 25.79 -11.67
CA GLY A 242 5.96 25.74 -11.12
C GLY A 242 6.09 24.95 -9.80
N VAL A 243 5.02 24.28 -9.35
CA VAL A 243 5.07 23.37 -8.19
C VAL A 243 5.34 21.95 -8.69
N LYS A 244 6.56 21.48 -8.47
CA LYS A 244 6.96 20.10 -8.82
C LYS A 244 6.44 19.11 -7.80
N PRO A 245 6.16 17.85 -8.23
CA PRO A 245 5.77 16.78 -7.31
C PRO A 245 6.71 16.63 -6.14
N LEU A 246 6.17 16.68 -4.93
CA LEU A 246 6.95 16.55 -3.70
C LEU A 246 7.28 15.07 -3.40
N LEU A 247 6.36 14.15 -3.68
CA LEU A 247 6.43 12.71 -3.39
C LEU A 247 6.85 11.89 -4.62
#